data_df4cce13e22bc63dcf47a03548602dc4
#
_entry.id   df4cce13e22bc63dcf47a03548602dc4
#
_cell.length_a   1.000
_cell.length_b   1.000
_cell.length_c   1.000
_cell.angle_alpha   90.00
_cell.angle_beta   90.00
_cell.angle_gamma   90.00
#
_symmetry.space_group_name_H-M   'P 1'
#
loop_
_entity.id
_entity.type
_entity.pdbx_description
1 polymer ?
#
loop_
_entity_poly.entity_id
_entity_poly.type
_entity_poly.pdbx_seq_one_letter_code
_entity_poly.pdbx_strand_id
1 'polypeptide(L)'
;MKNDMKKRILSAQLALILLLMLWCGTYLETKESQRQMEQLEASQSESGASNAVEVKRKLMYKAMHTPLGKYPETVTYTLGKIAGANNSNLPVGDTYENNAYTRYLKKILNIQNEDVFELQDGNTYEEAVNVAIEDRDIPDVLVVKGRDNLLRLIEAGMIEDLTETYEECTTDTIKEMYDSYGDSLLQSATVDGKLYAFPNTVIDDGTPLLWLRKDWIEKLGLKEPETVGEALEVIRAFVEQDAAGDGQTIGLACSTDVVAGADQTYGVDATFIHA
;
A
#
# COMPACT_ATOMS: atom_id res chain seq x y z
N MET A 1 26.98 -15.33 -0.22
CA MET A 1 26.51 -14.83 -1.53
C MET A 1 24.98 -14.80 -1.63
N LYS A 2 24.25 -15.92 -1.45
CA LYS A 2 22.77 -15.96 -1.57
C LYS A 2 22.04 -15.13 -0.50
N ASN A 3 22.55 -15.10 0.75
CA ASN A 3 21.99 -14.29 1.84
C ASN A 3 22.25 -12.77 1.68
N ASP A 4 23.41 -12.38 1.16
CA ASP A 4 23.68 -10.97 0.91
C ASP A 4 22.82 -10.41 -0.24
N MET A 5 22.50 -11.24 -1.22
CA MET A 5 21.64 -10.85 -2.32
C MET A 5 20.18 -10.69 -1.86
N LYS A 6 19.72 -11.56 -0.96
CA LYS A 6 18.37 -11.46 -0.37
C LYS A 6 18.22 -10.20 0.49
N LYS A 7 19.21 -9.86 1.32
CA LYS A 7 19.20 -8.59 2.07
C LYS A 7 19.21 -7.37 1.14
N ARG A 8 19.92 -7.44 0.01
CA ARG A 8 19.95 -6.36 -1.00
C ARG A 8 18.60 -6.13 -1.66
N ILE A 9 17.91 -7.21 -1.97
CA ILE A 9 16.58 -7.19 -2.56
C ILE A 9 15.57 -6.67 -1.53
N LEU A 10 15.68 -7.05 -0.27
CA LEU A 10 14.78 -6.64 0.80
C LEU A 10 14.76 -5.12 1.02
N SER A 11 15.93 -4.45 1.00
CA SER A 11 15.97 -2.98 1.13
C SER A 11 15.38 -2.25 -0.08
N ALA A 12 15.50 -2.82 -1.29
CA ALA A 12 14.81 -2.31 -2.47
C ALA A 12 13.29 -2.49 -2.36
N GLN A 13 12.85 -3.61 -1.77
CA GLN A 13 11.45 -3.91 -1.53
C GLN A 13 10.80 -2.94 -0.53
N LEU A 14 11.51 -2.62 0.55
CA LEU A 14 11.06 -1.63 1.50
C LEU A 14 10.86 -0.26 0.84
N ALA A 15 11.85 0.15 0.05
CA ALA A 15 11.76 1.39 -0.71
C ALA A 15 10.53 1.43 -1.63
N LEU A 16 10.15 0.28 -2.21
CA LEU A 16 8.97 0.20 -3.09
C LEU A 16 7.65 0.29 -2.30
N ILE A 17 7.53 -0.44 -1.22
CA ILE A 17 6.33 -0.42 -0.35
C ILE A 17 6.13 0.99 0.23
N LEU A 18 7.21 1.61 0.69
CA LEU A 18 7.21 2.98 1.18
C LEU A 18 6.80 3.99 0.09
N LEU A 19 7.19 3.76 -1.17
CA LEU A 19 6.81 4.63 -2.28
C LEU A 19 5.38 4.43 -2.77
N LEU A 20 4.81 3.24 -2.65
CA LEU A 20 3.38 3.01 -2.86
C LEU A 20 2.53 3.80 -1.84
N MET A 21 3.08 4.04 -0.66
CA MET A 21 2.48 4.87 0.38
C MET A 21 2.77 6.37 0.24
N LEU A 22 3.80 6.73 -0.53
CA LEU A 22 4.37 8.09 -0.61
C LEU A 22 3.75 9.04 -1.63
N TRP A 23 2.62 8.77 -2.19
CA TRP A 23 2.05 9.63 -3.26
C TRP A 23 1.80 11.09 -2.84
N CYS A 24 2.05 11.45 -1.60
CA CYS A 24 1.74 12.81 -1.09
C CYS A 24 2.89 13.65 -0.51
N GLY A 25 4.16 13.19 -0.32
CA GLY A 25 4.97 14.00 0.59
C GLY A 25 6.47 14.23 0.37
N THR A 26 7.22 13.55 -0.48
CA THR A 26 8.69 13.53 -0.29
C THR A 26 9.57 14.04 -1.43
N TYR A 27 9.12 15.01 -2.20
CA TYR A 27 9.93 15.61 -3.27
C TYR A 27 11.23 16.32 -2.77
N LEU A 28 11.31 16.70 -1.51
CA LEU A 28 12.44 17.44 -0.96
C LEU A 28 13.60 16.56 -0.46
N GLU A 29 13.30 15.43 0.18
CA GLU A 29 14.33 14.51 0.72
C GLU A 29 15.08 13.74 -0.37
N THR A 30 14.38 13.37 -1.46
CA THR A 30 14.99 12.71 -2.62
C THR A 30 16.07 13.56 -3.30
N LYS A 31 15.90 14.88 -3.27
CA LYS A 31 16.83 15.83 -3.92
C LYS A 31 18.17 15.94 -3.19
N GLU A 32 18.16 15.77 -1.89
CA GLU A 32 19.37 15.83 -1.07
C GLU A 32 20.18 14.53 -1.14
N SER A 33 19.51 13.38 -1.11
CA SER A 33 20.16 12.08 -1.36
C SER A 33 20.77 11.97 -2.75
N GLN A 34 20.08 12.50 -3.78
CA GLN A 34 20.61 12.54 -5.14
C GLN A 34 21.86 13.45 -5.27
N ARG A 35 21.83 14.62 -4.64
CA ARG A 35 23.00 15.54 -4.63
C ARG A 35 24.21 14.94 -3.92
N GLN A 36 23.99 14.22 -2.82
CA GLN A 36 25.09 13.55 -2.12
C GLN A 36 25.67 12.40 -2.94
N MET A 37 24.86 11.69 -3.71
CA MET A 37 25.34 10.65 -4.64
C MET A 37 26.15 11.25 -5.78
N GLU A 38 25.67 12.31 -6.43
CA GLU A 38 26.38 13.02 -7.49
C GLU A 38 27.73 13.59 -7.00
N GLN A 39 27.78 14.09 -5.77
CA GLN A 39 29.02 14.58 -5.16
C GLN A 39 30.03 13.47 -4.86
N LEU A 40 29.56 12.29 -4.43
CA LEU A 40 30.39 11.10 -4.21
C LEU A 40 30.93 10.55 -5.54
N GLU A 41 30.13 10.51 -6.58
CA GLU A 41 30.54 10.10 -7.93
C GLU A 41 31.56 11.06 -8.54
N ALA A 42 31.38 12.37 -8.36
CA ALA A 42 32.30 13.40 -8.87
C ALA A 42 33.68 13.39 -8.18
N SER A 43 33.76 13.02 -6.92
CA SER A 43 35.01 13.01 -6.16
C SER A 43 35.92 11.81 -6.45
N GLN A 44 35.51 10.85 -7.29
CA GLN A 44 36.11 9.54 -7.42
C GLN A 44 36.69 9.19 -8.78
N SER A 45 36.75 10.15 -9.71
CA SER A 45 37.25 9.91 -11.07
C SER A 45 38.77 9.70 -11.19
N GLU A 46 39.54 9.66 -10.08
CA GLU A 46 41.00 9.73 -10.13
C GLU A 46 41.77 8.48 -9.63
N SER A 47 41.12 7.36 -9.23
CA SER A 47 41.89 6.20 -8.75
C SER A 47 41.41 4.84 -9.28
N GLY A 48 42.37 3.99 -9.61
CA GLY A 48 42.22 2.77 -10.42
C GLY A 48 41.21 1.69 -9.92
N ALA A 49 41.06 0.61 -10.69
CA ALA A 49 40.04 -0.43 -10.60
C ALA A 49 39.77 -1.01 -9.19
N SER A 50 40.75 -1.10 -8.30
CA SER A 50 40.58 -1.57 -6.91
C SER A 50 39.77 -0.58 -6.06
N ASN A 51 39.90 0.71 -6.34
CA ASN A 51 39.18 1.77 -5.66
C ASN A 51 37.71 1.82 -6.11
N ALA A 52 37.46 1.53 -7.39
CA ALA A 52 36.12 1.52 -7.94
C ALA A 52 35.21 0.41 -7.31
N VAL A 53 35.76 -0.75 -7.03
CA VAL A 53 35.04 -1.87 -6.36
C VAL A 53 34.67 -1.49 -4.91
N GLU A 54 35.64 -0.93 -4.19
CA GLU A 54 35.41 -0.51 -2.81
C GLU A 54 34.37 0.63 -2.70
N VAL A 55 34.42 1.56 -3.63
CA VAL A 55 33.46 2.64 -3.76
C VAL A 55 32.06 2.11 -4.05
N LYS A 56 31.93 1.24 -5.03
CA LYS A 56 30.65 0.59 -5.37
C LYS A 56 30.07 -0.15 -4.14
N ARG A 57 30.94 -0.84 -3.38
CA ARG A 57 30.52 -1.53 -2.15
C ARG A 57 29.98 -0.56 -1.10
N LYS A 58 30.65 0.59 -0.90
CA LYS A 58 30.20 1.64 0.03
C LYS A 58 28.88 2.27 -0.39
N LEU A 59 28.73 2.54 -1.68
CA LEU A 59 27.48 3.09 -2.24
C LEU A 59 26.33 2.09 -2.09
N MET A 60 26.59 0.80 -2.36
CA MET A 60 25.61 -0.26 -2.16
C MET A 60 25.20 -0.35 -0.68
N TYR A 61 26.17 -0.38 0.23
CA TYR A 61 25.90 -0.39 1.67
C TYR A 61 25.05 0.82 2.08
N LYS A 62 25.43 2.03 1.65
CA LYS A 62 24.68 3.26 1.94
C LYS A 62 23.25 3.19 1.41
N ALA A 63 23.06 2.72 0.17
CA ALA A 63 21.73 2.58 -0.40
C ALA A 63 20.83 1.61 0.38
N MET A 64 21.42 0.57 0.98
CA MET A 64 20.71 -0.43 1.78
C MET A 64 20.34 0.03 3.20
N HIS A 65 21.01 1.08 3.71
CA HIS A 65 20.87 1.57 5.10
C HIS A 65 20.46 3.05 5.13
N THR A 66 19.81 3.54 4.09
CA THR A 66 19.36 4.93 4.03
C THR A 66 17.97 4.98 3.41
N PRO A 67 17.02 5.72 3.99
CA PRO A 67 15.73 5.94 3.37
C PRO A 67 15.87 6.46 1.94
N LEU A 68 15.16 5.83 1.01
CA LEU A 68 15.19 6.18 -0.43
C LEU A 68 16.60 6.20 -1.05
N GLY A 69 17.51 5.40 -0.52
CA GLY A 69 18.88 5.30 -1.04
C GLY A 69 18.93 4.79 -2.47
N LYS A 70 19.66 5.51 -3.34
CA LYS A 70 19.83 5.12 -4.74
C LYS A 70 20.91 4.07 -4.90
N TYR A 71 20.58 2.96 -5.53
CA TYR A 71 21.52 1.89 -5.83
C TYR A 71 22.52 2.29 -6.93
N PRO A 72 23.80 1.93 -6.81
CA PRO A 72 24.85 2.23 -7.82
C PRO A 72 24.66 1.45 -9.13
N GLU A 73 23.90 0.36 -9.10
CA GLU A 73 23.51 -0.45 -10.26
C GLU A 73 22.03 -0.81 -10.15
N THR A 74 21.39 -1.15 -11.27
CA THR A 74 20.00 -1.53 -11.26
C THR A 74 19.80 -2.80 -10.45
N VAL A 75 18.92 -2.72 -9.44
CA VAL A 75 18.43 -3.86 -8.66
C VAL A 75 17.08 -4.27 -9.22
N THR A 76 17.01 -5.47 -9.78
CA THR A 76 15.76 -6.09 -10.22
C THR A 76 15.23 -6.97 -9.11
N TYR A 77 13.92 -6.89 -8.85
CA TYR A 77 13.20 -7.72 -7.88
C TYR A 77 11.93 -8.26 -8.50
N THR A 78 11.57 -9.48 -8.11
CA THR A 78 10.34 -10.14 -8.54
C THR A 78 9.17 -9.73 -7.66
N LEU A 79 7.99 -9.53 -8.27
CA LEU A 79 6.79 -9.04 -7.61
C LEU A 79 5.57 -9.88 -7.98
N GLY A 80 4.87 -10.40 -6.96
CA GLY A 80 3.53 -10.96 -7.11
C GLY A 80 2.48 -9.93 -6.68
N LYS A 81 1.56 -9.58 -7.57
CA LYS A 81 0.55 -8.55 -7.30
C LYS A 81 -0.80 -8.85 -7.92
N ILE A 82 -1.82 -8.22 -7.35
CA ILE A 82 -3.15 -8.15 -7.97
C ILE A 82 -3.11 -7.06 -9.04
N ALA A 83 -3.43 -7.43 -10.27
CA ALA A 83 -3.63 -6.51 -11.38
C ALA A 83 -5.14 -6.20 -11.48
N GLY A 84 -5.61 -5.22 -10.74
CA GLY A 84 -7.04 -4.89 -10.71
C GLY A 84 -7.59 -4.39 -12.04
N ALA A 85 -8.91 -4.39 -12.20
CA ALA A 85 -9.62 -3.92 -13.39
C ALA A 85 -9.33 -2.45 -13.78
N ASN A 86 -8.82 -1.65 -12.86
CA ASN A 86 -8.43 -0.26 -13.08
C ASN A 86 -7.13 -0.10 -13.88
N ASN A 87 -6.43 -1.16 -14.17
CA ASN A 87 -5.22 -1.13 -14.96
C ASN A 87 -5.46 -0.91 -16.46
N SER A 88 -6.73 -0.97 -16.90
CA SER A 88 -7.15 -0.52 -18.22
C SER A 88 -6.90 0.97 -18.50
N ASN A 89 -6.55 1.76 -17.48
CA ASN A 89 -6.29 3.19 -17.57
C ASN A 89 -4.80 3.54 -17.76
N LEU A 90 -3.94 2.56 -17.99
CA LEU A 90 -2.56 2.85 -18.36
C LEU A 90 -2.50 3.58 -19.70
N PRO A 91 -1.67 4.61 -19.85
CA PRO A 91 -1.43 5.25 -21.14
C PRO A 91 -1.00 4.25 -22.21
N VAL A 92 -1.33 4.54 -23.47
CA VAL A 92 -0.96 3.68 -24.59
C VAL A 92 0.55 3.43 -24.63
N GLY A 93 0.95 2.18 -24.58
CA GLY A 93 2.35 1.75 -24.59
C GLY A 93 2.97 1.57 -23.20
N ASP A 94 2.29 1.94 -22.14
CA ASP A 94 2.70 1.62 -20.77
C ASP A 94 2.26 0.20 -20.37
N THR A 95 3.08 -0.44 -19.53
CA THR A 95 2.82 -1.74 -18.90
C THR A 95 2.97 -1.63 -17.40
N TYR A 96 2.64 -2.67 -16.64
CA TYR A 96 2.86 -2.67 -15.20
C TYR A 96 4.32 -2.52 -14.80
N GLU A 97 5.22 -3.08 -15.59
CA GLU A 97 6.67 -2.99 -15.36
C GLU A 97 7.30 -1.73 -15.95
N ASN A 98 6.62 -1.10 -16.91
CA ASN A 98 7.12 0.10 -17.61
C ASN A 98 6.04 1.16 -17.76
N ASN A 99 5.88 1.98 -16.77
CA ASN A 99 4.96 3.12 -16.73
C ASN A 99 5.63 4.34 -16.13
N ALA A 100 4.94 5.45 -16.04
CA ALA A 100 5.51 6.69 -15.51
C ALA A 100 6.07 6.50 -14.08
N TYR A 101 5.41 5.70 -13.26
CA TYR A 101 5.81 5.43 -11.89
C TYR A 101 7.07 4.55 -11.81
N THR A 102 7.10 3.41 -12.48
CA THR A 102 8.26 2.51 -12.48
C THR A 102 9.49 3.16 -13.11
N ARG A 103 9.30 3.97 -14.16
CA ARG A 103 10.38 4.79 -14.75
C ARG A 103 10.91 5.82 -13.76
N TYR A 104 10.04 6.43 -12.96
CA TYR A 104 10.46 7.34 -11.91
C TYR A 104 11.25 6.63 -10.82
N LEU A 105 10.78 5.48 -10.33
CA LEU A 105 11.50 4.66 -9.35
C LEU A 105 12.90 4.24 -9.86
N LYS A 106 12.97 3.81 -11.10
CA LYS A 106 14.25 3.48 -11.74
C LYS A 106 15.20 4.68 -11.77
N LYS A 107 14.68 5.85 -12.09
CA LYS A 107 15.48 7.09 -12.13
C LYS A 107 16.03 7.47 -10.75
N ILE A 108 15.20 7.44 -9.71
CA ILE A 108 15.57 7.95 -8.38
C ILE A 108 16.28 6.91 -7.52
N LEU A 109 15.88 5.63 -7.57
CA LEU A 109 16.40 4.56 -6.72
C LEU A 109 17.23 3.52 -7.47
N ASN A 110 17.15 3.50 -8.79
CA ASN A 110 17.76 2.49 -9.66
C ASN A 110 17.25 1.06 -9.38
N ILE A 111 15.93 0.93 -9.15
CA ILE A 111 15.24 -0.34 -8.96
C ILE A 111 14.31 -0.63 -10.14
N GLN A 112 14.06 -1.91 -10.42
CA GLN A 112 13.18 -2.39 -11.47
C GLN A 112 12.39 -3.60 -10.96
N ASN A 113 11.06 -3.56 -11.11
CA ASN A 113 10.23 -4.73 -10.86
C ASN A 113 10.20 -5.66 -12.06
N GLU A 114 10.06 -6.95 -11.78
CA GLU A 114 9.73 -8.01 -12.73
C GLU A 114 8.51 -8.74 -12.15
N ASP A 115 7.36 -8.60 -12.82
CA ASP A 115 6.10 -9.12 -12.32
C ASP A 115 5.97 -10.59 -12.68
N VAL A 116 6.01 -11.48 -11.68
CA VAL A 116 6.00 -12.94 -11.90
C VAL A 116 4.59 -13.52 -11.95
N PHE A 117 3.63 -12.87 -11.30
CA PHE A 117 2.21 -13.14 -11.55
C PHE A 117 1.37 -11.88 -11.36
N GLU A 118 0.52 -11.63 -12.36
CA GLU A 118 -0.43 -10.55 -12.43
C GLU A 118 -1.83 -11.15 -12.55
N LEU A 119 -2.61 -11.13 -11.48
CA LEU A 119 -3.93 -11.74 -11.44
C LEU A 119 -4.99 -10.67 -11.23
N GLN A 120 -6.10 -10.78 -11.96
CA GLN A 120 -7.10 -9.71 -12.03
C GLN A 120 -8.09 -9.70 -10.87
N ASP A 121 -8.22 -10.81 -10.16
CA ASP A 121 -9.13 -10.90 -9.02
C ASP A 121 -8.42 -11.45 -7.78
N GLY A 122 -8.97 -11.09 -6.61
CA GLY A 122 -8.37 -11.44 -5.33
C GLY A 122 -8.37 -12.94 -5.03
N ASN A 123 -9.34 -13.70 -5.53
CA ASN A 123 -9.44 -15.14 -5.25
C ASN A 123 -8.37 -15.92 -6.02
N THR A 124 -8.21 -15.67 -7.32
CA THR A 124 -7.14 -16.31 -8.11
C THR A 124 -5.75 -15.88 -7.62
N TYR A 125 -5.62 -14.66 -7.10
CA TYR A 125 -4.38 -14.21 -6.49
C TYR A 125 -4.06 -14.98 -5.20
N GLU A 126 -5.04 -15.17 -4.33
CA GLU A 126 -4.85 -15.95 -3.09
C GLU A 126 -4.51 -17.42 -3.39
N GLU A 127 -5.11 -18.02 -4.41
CA GLU A 127 -4.75 -19.36 -4.88
C GLU A 127 -3.29 -19.42 -5.35
N ALA A 128 -2.84 -18.46 -6.15
CA ALA A 128 -1.45 -18.40 -6.60
C ALA A 128 -0.47 -18.20 -5.43
N VAL A 129 -0.82 -17.36 -4.46
CA VAL A 129 -0.03 -17.19 -3.22
C VAL A 129 0.07 -18.51 -2.46
N ASN A 130 -1.03 -19.25 -2.30
CA ASN A 130 -1.02 -20.53 -1.61
C ASN A 130 -0.13 -21.55 -2.31
N VAL A 131 -0.22 -21.66 -3.65
CA VAL A 131 0.66 -22.52 -4.45
C VAL A 131 2.13 -22.12 -4.29
N ALA A 132 2.44 -20.84 -4.38
CA ALA A 132 3.80 -20.34 -4.22
C ALA A 132 4.39 -20.67 -2.82
N ILE A 133 3.56 -20.61 -1.77
CA ILE A 133 3.96 -21.00 -0.40
C ILE A 133 4.21 -22.51 -0.32
N GLU A 134 3.31 -23.33 -0.89
CA GLU A 134 3.42 -24.79 -0.89
C GLU A 134 4.64 -25.27 -1.66
N ASP A 135 4.90 -24.70 -2.82
CA ASP A 135 6.05 -25.01 -3.66
C ASP A 135 7.36 -24.40 -3.13
N ARG A 136 7.28 -23.56 -2.10
CA ARG A 136 8.42 -22.80 -1.54
C ARG A 136 9.13 -21.93 -2.58
N ASP A 137 8.38 -21.40 -3.53
CA ASP A 137 8.85 -20.55 -4.62
C ASP A 137 8.05 -19.25 -4.65
N ILE A 138 8.40 -18.34 -3.75
CA ILE A 138 7.77 -17.03 -3.64
C ILE A 138 8.61 -15.95 -4.32
N PRO A 139 7.97 -14.92 -4.89
CA PRO A 139 8.69 -13.75 -5.39
C PRO A 139 9.38 -12.98 -4.26
N ASP A 140 10.30 -12.08 -4.62
CA ASP A 140 11.00 -11.23 -3.65
C ASP A 140 10.04 -10.32 -2.87
N VAL A 141 8.97 -9.87 -3.52
CA VAL A 141 7.86 -9.11 -2.92
C VAL A 141 6.55 -9.82 -3.17
N LEU A 142 5.81 -10.07 -2.10
CA LEU A 142 4.52 -10.73 -2.14
C LEU A 142 3.53 -9.99 -1.25
N VAL A 143 2.33 -9.74 -1.78
CA VAL A 143 1.21 -9.27 -0.98
C VAL A 143 0.45 -10.49 -0.46
N VAL A 144 0.25 -10.59 0.84
CA VAL A 144 -0.53 -11.68 1.45
C VAL A 144 -1.70 -11.13 2.22
N LYS A 145 -2.82 -11.86 2.20
CA LYS A 145 -4.01 -11.55 2.96
C LYS A 145 -4.06 -12.38 4.23
N GLY A 146 -4.29 -11.69 5.34
CA GLY A 146 -4.50 -12.32 6.63
C GLY A 146 -3.22 -12.77 7.34
N ARG A 147 -3.35 -12.91 8.66
CA ARG A 147 -2.25 -13.27 9.55
C ARG A 147 -1.81 -14.74 9.37
N ASP A 148 -2.72 -15.62 8.99
CA ASP A 148 -2.41 -17.06 8.85
C ASP A 148 -1.37 -17.31 7.75
N ASN A 149 -1.49 -16.65 6.60
CA ASN A 149 -0.50 -16.74 5.54
C ASN A 149 0.84 -16.14 5.95
N LEU A 150 0.84 -15.05 6.71
CA LEU A 150 2.06 -14.48 7.27
C LEU A 150 2.77 -15.49 8.20
N LEU A 151 2.03 -16.14 9.11
CA LEU A 151 2.59 -17.15 10.01
C LEU A 151 3.15 -18.35 9.24
N ARG A 152 2.44 -18.86 8.24
CA ARG A 152 2.94 -19.95 7.37
C ARG A 152 4.27 -19.59 6.71
N LEU A 153 4.42 -18.37 6.21
CA LEU A 153 5.66 -17.88 5.59
C LEU A 153 6.81 -17.77 6.61
N ILE A 154 6.52 -17.32 7.84
CA ILE A 154 7.49 -17.24 8.93
C ILE A 154 7.95 -18.63 9.34
N GLU A 155 7.01 -19.56 9.62
CA GLU A 155 7.29 -20.93 10.02
C GLU A 155 8.08 -21.69 8.94
N ALA A 156 7.78 -21.42 7.68
CA ALA A 156 8.52 -21.99 6.55
C ALA A 156 9.91 -21.36 6.36
N GLY A 157 10.25 -20.28 7.07
CA GLY A 157 11.52 -19.54 6.91
C GLY A 157 11.68 -18.94 5.52
N MET A 158 10.58 -18.48 4.92
CA MET A 158 10.56 -17.96 3.55
C MET A 158 10.70 -16.45 3.49
N ILE A 159 10.43 -15.74 4.58
CA ILE A 159 10.49 -14.28 4.69
C ILE A 159 11.48 -13.86 5.77
N GLU A 160 11.98 -12.65 5.65
CA GLU A 160 13.03 -12.10 6.50
C GLU A 160 12.44 -11.24 7.64
N ASP A 161 13.20 -11.11 8.73
CA ASP A 161 12.98 -10.12 9.78
C ASP A 161 13.28 -8.71 9.23
N LEU A 162 12.28 -7.87 9.19
CA LEU A 162 12.32 -6.51 8.65
C LEU A 162 12.57 -5.44 9.71
N THR A 163 12.74 -5.81 10.99
CA THR A 163 12.81 -4.85 12.10
C THR A 163 13.90 -3.81 11.91
N GLU A 164 15.15 -4.28 11.66
CA GLU A 164 16.29 -3.37 11.43
C GLU A 164 16.10 -2.56 10.14
N THR A 165 15.58 -3.20 9.09
CA THR A 165 15.34 -2.54 7.81
C THR A 165 14.27 -1.45 7.93
N TYR A 166 13.22 -1.68 8.72
CA TYR A 166 12.22 -0.66 9.02
C TYR A 166 12.84 0.55 9.72
N GLU A 167 13.64 0.33 10.74
CA GLU A 167 14.26 1.42 11.51
C GLU A 167 15.23 2.26 10.67
N GLU A 168 16.04 1.62 9.84
CA GLU A 168 17.10 2.30 9.08
C GLU A 168 16.61 2.90 7.75
N CYS A 169 15.64 2.26 7.10
CA CYS A 169 15.24 2.60 5.73
C CYS A 169 13.89 3.31 5.63
N THR A 170 13.13 3.43 6.73
CA THR A 170 11.85 4.12 6.73
C THR A 170 12.03 5.60 6.97
N THR A 171 11.38 6.43 6.14
CA THR A 171 11.36 7.88 6.34
C THR A 171 10.51 8.26 7.57
N ASP A 172 10.81 9.41 8.17
CA ASP A 172 10.03 9.92 9.31
C ASP A 172 8.54 10.07 8.95
N THR A 173 8.24 10.56 7.75
CA THR A 173 6.86 10.69 7.25
C THR A 173 6.09 9.37 7.27
N ILE A 174 6.75 8.26 6.92
CA ILE A 174 6.12 6.93 6.92
C ILE A 174 5.98 6.42 8.36
N LYS A 175 6.97 6.66 9.22
CA LYS A 175 6.87 6.32 10.64
C LYS A 175 5.70 7.06 11.29
N GLU A 176 5.60 8.36 11.08
CA GLU A 176 4.48 9.18 11.54
C GLU A 176 3.12 8.67 11.02
N MET A 177 3.06 8.23 9.77
CA MET A 177 1.85 7.66 9.20
C MET A 177 1.47 6.35 9.90
N TYR A 178 2.40 5.42 10.11
CA TYR A 178 2.12 4.19 10.86
C TYR A 178 1.73 4.49 12.30
N ASP A 179 2.41 5.42 12.96
CA ASP A 179 2.12 5.85 14.33
C ASP A 179 0.70 6.45 14.45
N SER A 180 0.19 7.09 13.40
CA SER A 180 -1.17 7.65 13.38
C SER A 180 -2.27 6.59 13.50
N TYR A 181 -1.99 5.34 13.12
CA TYR A 181 -2.90 4.20 13.30
C TYR A 181 -2.78 3.55 14.69
N GLY A 182 -1.83 4.01 15.52
CA GLY A 182 -1.51 3.42 16.80
C GLY A 182 -0.71 2.11 16.68
N ASP A 183 -0.33 1.54 17.82
CA ASP A 183 0.56 0.38 17.90
C ASP A 183 0.00 -0.88 17.23
N SER A 184 -1.31 -1.01 17.11
CA SER A 184 -1.98 -2.23 16.64
C SER A 184 -1.64 -2.57 15.19
N LEU A 185 -1.38 -1.57 14.34
CA LEU A 185 -1.15 -1.80 12.92
C LEU A 185 0.15 -2.58 12.68
N LEU A 186 1.29 -2.08 13.13
CA LEU A 186 2.57 -2.78 13.01
C LEU A 186 2.60 -4.07 13.85
N GLN A 187 1.93 -4.11 15.00
CA GLN A 187 1.80 -5.32 15.81
C GLN A 187 1.09 -6.45 15.05
N SER A 188 0.19 -6.15 14.13
CA SER A 188 -0.49 -7.15 13.31
C SER A 188 0.49 -7.97 12.46
N ALA A 189 1.61 -7.40 12.07
CA ALA A 189 2.68 -8.03 11.28
C ALA A 189 3.93 -8.37 12.12
N THR A 190 3.86 -8.17 13.45
CA THR A 190 4.93 -8.50 14.39
C THR A 190 4.69 -9.86 15.03
N VAL A 191 5.71 -10.72 15.03
CA VAL A 191 5.69 -12.03 15.66
C VAL A 191 6.98 -12.20 16.47
N ASP A 192 6.86 -12.57 17.74
CA ASP A 192 7.99 -12.72 18.68
C ASP A 192 8.92 -11.48 18.73
N GLY A 193 8.30 -10.29 18.65
CA GLY A 193 9.01 -9.01 18.68
C GLY A 193 9.73 -8.62 17.38
N LYS A 194 9.50 -9.33 16.29
CA LYS A 194 10.09 -9.11 14.97
C LYS A 194 9.04 -8.73 13.96
N LEU A 195 9.31 -7.71 13.18
CA LEU A 195 8.45 -7.26 12.08
C LEU A 195 8.75 -8.08 10.82
N TYR A 196 7.74 -8.75 10.27
CA TYR A 196 7.89 -9.62 9.10
C TYR A 196 7.19 -9.12 7.84
N ALA A 197 6.29 -8.17 7.97
CA ALA A 197 5.58 -7.56 6.85
C ALA A 197 5.23 -6.11 7.15
N PHE A 198 4.91 -5.35 6.09
CA PHE A 198 4.33 -4.02 6.21
C PHE A 198 2.83 -4.13 5.98
N PRO A 199 2.00 -3.85 6.99
CA PRO A 199 0.57 -3.79 6.80
C PRO A 199 0.20 -2.76 5.73
N ASN A 200 -0.68 -3.15 4.82
CA ASN A 200 -1.21 -2.20 3.85
C ASN A 200 -2.14 -1.21 4.58
N THR A 201 -1.90 0.06 4.38
CA THR A 201 -2.77 1.13 4.90
C THR A 201 -3.69 1.56 3.78
N VAL A 202 -4.99 1.50 4.00
CA VAL A 202 -5.98 2.00 3.06
C VAL A 202 -6.38 3.38 3.54
N ILE A 203 -6.04 4.41 2.77
CA ILE A 203 -6.45 5.79 3.06
C ILE A 203 -7.99 5.91 3.02
N ASP A 204 -8.64 4.93 2.43
CA ASP A 204 -10.04 4.94 2.03
C ASP A 204 -10.98 4.14 2.95
N ASP A 205 -10.47 3.54 4.02
CA ASP A 205 -11.30 2.93 5.08
C ASP A 205 -11.87 4.02 6.00
N GLY A 206 -12.24 5.14 5.39
CA GLY A 206 -13.00 6.17 6.08
C GLY A 206 -14.31 5.58 6.60
N THR A 207 -14.71 6.03 7.78
CA THR A 207 -16.02 5.72 8.35
C THR A 207 -17.10 5.94 7.27
N PRO A 208 -17.98 4.98 7.02
CA PRO A 208 -19.08 5.16 6.08
C PRO A 208 -19.84 6.44 6.40
N LEU A 209 -20.07 7.27 5.39
CA LEU A 209 -20.79 8.52 5.55
C LEU A 209 -22.22 8.38 5.02
N LEU A 210 -23.18 8.81 5.82
CA LEU A 210 -24.56 8.94 5.36
C LEU A 210 -24.69 10.25 4.57
N TRP A 211 -25.01 10.12 3.27
CA TRP A 211 -25.31 11.26 2.41
C TRP A 211 -26.82 11.50 2.34
N LEU A 212 -27.23 12.73 2.65
CA LEU A 212 -28.64 13.13 2.58
C LEU A 212 -28.84 14.16 1.48
N ARG A 213 -29.98 14.06 0.80
CA ARG A 213 -30.43 15.03 -0.19
C ARG A 213 -30.83 16.33 0.52
N LYS A 214 -29.91 17.30 0.52
CA LYS A 214 -30.16 18.61 1.16
C LYS A 214 -31.39 19.33 0.60
N ASP A 215 -31.57 19.28 -0.70
CA ASP A 215 -32.74 19.87 -1.38
C ASP A 215 -34.05 19.23 -0.92
N TRP A 216 -34.09 17.95 -0.56
CA TRP A 216 -35.26 17.28 -0.01
C TRP A 216 -35.52 17.67 1.46
N ILE A 217 -34.43 17.79 2.24
CA ILE A 217 -34.53 18.30 3.61
C ILE A 217 -35.15 19.70 3.62
N GLU A 218 -34.63 20.59 2.79
CA GLU A 218 -35.12 21.96 2.64
C GLU A 218 -36.58 21.99 2.12
N LYS A 219 -36.89 21.20 1.09
CA LYS A 219 -38.24 21.10 0.49
C LYS A 219 -39.30 20.68 1.51
N LEU A 220 -38.97 19.74 2.39
CA LEU A 220 -39.88 19.19 3.39
C LEU A 220 -39.81 19.91 4.75
N GLY A 221 -38.93 20.91 4.89
CA GLY A 221 -38.77 21.67 6.14
C GLY A 221 -38.21 20.83 7.30
N LEU A 222 -37.44 19.79 6.98
CA LEU A 222 -36.83 18.91 7.96
C LEU A 222 -35.51 19.51 8.51
N LYS A 223 -35.07 19.00 9.64
CA LYS A 223 -33.74 19.32 10.20
C LYS A 223 -32.74 18.27 9.79
N GLU A 224 -31.47 18.66 9.73
CA GLU A 224 -30.36 17.69 9.59
C GLU A 224 -30.34 16.79 10.84
N PRO A 225 -30.29 15.46 10.68
CA PRO A 225 -30.33 14.53 11.80
C PRO A 225 -28.96 14.50 12.54
N GLU A 226 -29.04 14.44 13.87
CA GLU A 226 -27.88 14.29 14.75
C GLU A 226 -27.78 12.87 15.35
N THR A 227 -28.88 12.10 15.24
CA THR A 227 -28.98 10.75 15.77
C THR A 227 -29.48 9.77 14.71
N VAL A 228 -29.23 8.47 14.90
CA VAL A 228 -29.79 7.41 14.03
C VAL A 228 -31.32 7.45 13.99
N GLY A 229 -31.96 7.72 15.13
CA GLY A 229 -33.42 7.85 15.20
C GLY A 229 -33.96 8.98 14.32
N GLU A 230 -33.34 10.15 14.39
CA GLU A 230 -33.68 11.29 13.55
C GLU A 230 -33.41 11.04 12.06
N ALA A 231 -32.29 10.34 11.74
CA ALA A 231 -31.99 9.94 10.37
C ALA A 231 -33.11 9.03 9.81
N LEU A 232 -33.59 8.08 10.59
CA LEU A 232 -34.68 7.19 10.20
C LEU A 232 -36.00 7.98 10.01
N GLU A 233 -36.26 9.00 10.81
CA GLU A 233 -37.43 9.89 10.63
C GLU A 233 -37.33 10.70 9.34
N VAL A 234 -36.16 11.24 9.02
CA VAL A 234 -35.89 11.94 7.75
C VAL A 234 -36.10 11.01 6.56
N ILE A 235 -35.50 9.78 6.61
CA ILE A 235 -35.64 8.77 5.57
C ILE A 235 -37.12 8.40 5.34
N ARG A 236 -37.90 8.22 6.43
CA ARG A 236 -39.32 7.93 6.37
C ARG A 236 -40.07 9.07 5.76
N ALA A 237 -39.80 10.31 6.16
CA ALA A 237 -40.47 11.50 5.62
C ALA A 237 -40.19 11.66 4.12
N PHE A 238 -39.02 11.34 3.63
CA PHE A 238 -38.72 11.35 2.20
C PHE A 238 -39.65 10.43 1.40
N VAL A 239 -39.88 9.20 1.90
CA VAL A 239 -40.75 8.23 1.24
C VAL A 239 -42.23 8.64 1.35
N GLU A 240 -42.71 8.93 2.56
CA GLU A 240 -44.14 9.22 2.83
C GLU A 240 -44.64 10.49 2.13
N GLN A 241 -43.75 11.48 1.97
CA GLN A 241 -44.10 12.76 1.33
C GLN A 241 -43.65 12.81 -0.14
N ASP A 242 -43.17 11.69 -0.68
CA ASP A 242 -42.68 11.61 -2.05
C ASP A 242 -41.75 12.77 -2.41
N ALA A 243 -40.62 12.84 -1.72
CA ALA A 243 -39.69 13.95 -1.86
C ALA A 243 -39.15 14.14 -3.29
N ALA A 244 -39.03 13.07 -4.06
CA ALA A 244 -38.68 13.10 -5.49
C ALA A 244 -39.80 13.66 -6.36
N GLY A 245 -41.05 13.40 -5.98
CA GLY A 245 -42.25 13.84 -6.70
C GLY A 245 -42.61 12.96 -7.90
N ASP A 246 -42.13 11.74 -7.92
CA ASP A 246 -42.34 10.76 -9.00
C ASP A 246 -43.09 9.49 -8.55
N GLY A 247 -43.48 9.42 -7.29
CA GLY A 247 -44.16 8.29 -6.67
C GLY A 247 -43.26 7.08 -6.44
N GLN A 248 -41.93 7.22 -6.62
CA GLN A 248 -40.96 6.15 -6.45
C GLN A 248 -39.78 6.55 -5.56
N THR A 249 -40.00 7.49 -4.65
CA THR A 249 -38.93 7.96 -3.76
C THR A 249 -38.33 6.82 -2.94
N ILE A 250 -37.03 6.64 -3.05
CA ILE A 250 -36.25 5.72 -2.21
C ILE A 250 -35.69 6.51 -1.03
N GLY A 251 -36.01 6.09 0.17
CA GLY A 251 -35.58 6.78 1.39
C GLY A 251 -34.09 6.51 1.73
N LEU A 252 -33.65 5.28 1.54
CA LEU A 252 -32.27 4.87 1.77
C LEU A 252 -31.82 3.90 0.67
N ALA A 253 -30.77 4.26 -0.05
CA ALA A 253 -30.15 3.37 -1.00
C ALA A 253 -29.13 2.46 -0.28
N CYS A 254 -29.32 1.17 -0.34
CA CYS A 254 -28.42 0.19 0.23
C CYS A 254 -28.26 -1.00 -0.74
N SER A 255 -27.18 -1.76 -0.57
CA SER A 255 -26.98 -3.00 -1.32
C SER A 255 -27.86 -4.12 -0.76
N THR A 256 -28.02 -5.21 -1.53
CA THR A 256 -28.71 -6.42 -1.08
C THR A 256 -27.98 -7.17 0.02
N ASP A 257 -26.68 -6.94 0.16
CA ASP A 257 -25.85 -7.50 1.22
C ASP A 257 -25.93 -6.60 2.45
N VAL A 258 -26.92 -6.89 3.29
CA VAL A 258 -27.22 -6.12 4.51
C VAL A 258 -26.08 -6.24 5.54
N VAL A 259 -25.33 -7.33 5.51
CA VAL A 259 -24.14 -7.61 6.33
C VAL A 259 -22.94 -7.66 5.39
N ALA A 260 -22.62 -6.54 4.82
CA ALA A 260 -21.45 -6.45 3.94
C ALA A 260 -20.18 -6.35 4.76
N GLY A 261 -19.16 -7.09 4.35
CA GLY A 261 -17.82 -6.90 4.87
C GLY A 261 -17.34 -5.46 4.70
N ALA A 262 -16.29 -5.09 5.40
CA ALA A 262 -15.75 -3.73 5.55
C ALA A 262 -15.40 -2.98 4.24
N ASP A 263 -15.49 -3.64 3.11
CA ASP A 263 -15.20 -3.11 1.76
C ASP A 263 -16.45 -2.60 1.00
N GLN A 264 -17.64 -2.72 1.57
CA GLN A 264 -18.86 -2.27 0.93
C GLN A 264 -19.30 -0.90 1.47
N THR A 265 -19.33 0.05 0.59
CA THR A 265 -19.63 1.48 0.87
C THR A 265 -21.05 1.74 1.42
N TYR A 266 -21.91 0.73 1.54
CA TYR A 266 -23.32 0.87 1.90
C TYR A 266 -23.77 -0.11 2.98
N GLY A 267 -22.88 -0.56 3.85
CA GLY A 267 -23.23 -1.40 4.98
C GLY A 267 -24.14 -0.68 5.95
N VAL A 268 -25.44 -0.97 5.92
CA VAL A 268 -26.42 -0.45 6.90
C VAL A 268 -26.07 -0.95 8.31
N ASP A 269 -25.43 -2.10 8.41
CA ASP A 269 -24.93 -2.71 9.64
C ASP A 269 -23.92 -1.83 10.40
N ALA A 270 -23.05 -1.12 9.71
CA ALA A 270 -22.09 -0.22 10.34
C ALA A 270 -22.80 0.88 11.16
N THR A 271 -23.97 1.33 10.72
CA THR A 271 -24.79 2.31 11.43
C THR A 271 -25.36 1.76 12.74
N PHE A 272 -25.59 0.45 12.83
CA PHE A 272 -26.19 -0.20 14.00
C PHE A 272 -25.14 -0.80 14.95
N ILE A 273 -23.94 -1.12 14.47
CA ILE A 273 -22.87 -1.68 15.30
C ILE A 273 -22.20 -0.58 16.14
N HIS A 274 -22.19 0.66 15.67
CA HIS A 274 -21.57 1.79 16.34
C HIS A 274 -22.57 2.72 17.09
N ALA A 275 -23.85 2.40 17.11
CA ALA A 275 -24.90 3.10 17.86
C ALA A 275 -25.17 2.43 19.21
#